data_22ada5d0909039c87ad8f67e14e9dcfb
#
_entry.id   22ada5d0909039c87ad8f67e14e9dcfb
#
_cell.length_a   1.000
_cell.length_b   1.000
_cell.length_c   1.000
_cell.angle_alpha   90.00
_cell.angle_beta   90.00
_cell.angle_gamma   90.00
#
_symmetry.space_group_name_H-M   'P 1'
#
loop_
_entity.id
_entity.type
_entity.pdbx_description
1 polymer ?
#
loop_
_entity_poly.entity_id
_entity_poly.type
_entity_poly.pdbx_seq_one_letter_code
_entity_poly.pdbx_strand_id
1 'polypeptide(L)'
;MSRYLGASPGVLVAVDLPPGPAWLDVLWDLWKDGVSFLPLDQRLTDQERRAVLGLAQPVSIISEGDEVLFADPAPIDPEQAAIVVATSGTAGAPKLVELSRVAVSAAVGLSFDALGRSAGMVALDPSEPWVACLTPAHVGGLAVLLRGLIFSSPVTVLERFEASMLVEQAPAGAHVALVPAMLRRLVEARADLSALGVLLVGGGAVDQELRDAAARLGGRVVTTYGLTETCGGIAYDGCLFEDTRARVVDGQVELHGPTLMEGYRHDPAATATAFTLDGWLRTGDVGAIGDDGLLKVRGRLDEMIRTGADTVWPQEVERALRDHPKVAEVAVAGRPDPEWGERVVAFVVPAHGEDPPTLDELRAHASDRLARFKAPKDLVLVSELPRTASGKVRPGALPR
;
A
#
# COMPACT_ATOMS: atom_id res chain seq x y z
N MET A 1 2.28 -15.87 -30.45
CA MET A 1 2.83 -16.76 -29.42
C MET A 1 3.75 -15.91 -28.55
N SER A 2 3.58 -15.99 -27.25
CA SER A 2 4.44 -15.25 -26.32
C SER A 2 5.90 -15.66 -26.51
N ARG A 3 6.82 -14.70 -26.32
CA ARG A 3 8.26 -14.99 -26.35
C ARG A 3 8.74 -15.77 -25.11
N TYR A 4 7.87 -15.90 -24.10
CA TYR A 4 8.19 -16.57 -22.85
C TYR A 4 7.74 -18.03 -22.84
N LEU A 5 8.54 -18.92 -22.25
CA LEU A 5 8.32 -20.36 -22.21
C LEU A 5 7.02 -20.72 -21.49
N GLY A 6 6.16 -21.50 -22.14
CA GLY A 6 4.89 -21.94 -21.57
C GLY A 6 3.83 -20.84 -21.39
N ALA A 7 4.14 -19.58 -21.68
CA ALA A 7 3.21 -18.48 -21.52
C ALA A 7 2.13 -18.50 -22.62
N SER A 8 0.88 -18.62 -22.20
CA SER A 8 -0.31 -18.59 -23.07
C SER A 8 -1.52 -18.15 -22.23
N PRO A 9 -2.64 -17.73 -22.85
CA PRO A 9 -3.88 -17.55 -22.10
C PRO A 9 -4.26 -18.83 -21.32
N GLY A 10 -4.73 -18.66 -20.08
CA GLY A 10 -5.11 -19.77 -19.21
C GLY A 10 -4.00 -20.32 -18.30
N VAL A 11 -2.83 -19.70 -18.31
CA VAL A 11 -1.74 -19.99 -17.37
C VAL A 11 -1.27 -18.72 -16.64
N LEU A 12 -0.67 -18.92 -15.46
CA LEU A 12 -0.05 -17.87 -14.65
C LEU A 12 1.47 -17.92 -14.83
N VAL A 13 2.08 -16.77 -15.10
CA VAL A 13 3.54 -16.59 -15.16
C VAL A 13 3.97 -15.72 -13.97
N ALA A 14 4.95 -16.16 -13.20
CA ALA A 14 5.57 -15.32 -12.18
C ALA A 14 6.65 -14.44 -12.82
N VAL A 15 6.73 -13.18 -12.41
CA VAL A 15 7.73 -12.21 -12.89
C VAL A 15 8.62 -11.82 -11.73
N ASP A 16 9.88 -12.20 -11.81
CA ASP A 16 10.91 -12.01 -10.79
C ASP A 16 12.05 -11.17 -11.33
N LEU A 17 11.78 -9.91 -11.58
CA LEU A 17 12.73 -8.94 -12.08
C LEU A 17 13.01 -7.85 -11.04
N PRO A 18 14.25 -7.36 -10.94
CA PRO A 18 14.53 -6.16 -10.17
C PRO A 18 13.78 -4.95 -10.78
N PRO A 19 13.51 -3.91 -9.99
CA PRO A 19 12.95 -2.68 -10.53
C PRO A 19 13.82 -2.14 -11.65
N GLY A 20 13.23 -1.82 -12.79
CA GLY A 20 13.95 -1.35 -13.96
C GLY A 20 13.09 -1.33 -15.23
N PRO A 21 13.64 -0.82 -16.36
CA PRO A 21 12.88 -0.69 -17.61
C PRO A 21 12.38 -2.03 -18.17
N ALA A 22 13.06 -3.14 -17.89
CA ALA A 22 12.66 -4.48 -18.36
C ALA A 22 11.23 -4.87 -17.94
N TRP A 23 10.73 -4.31 -16.83
CA TRP A 23 9.34 -4.52 -16.41
C TRP A 23 8.32 -4.07 -17.44
N LEU A 24 8.55 -2.92 -18.11
CA LEU A 24 7.61 -2.41 -19.10
C LEU A 24 7.50 -3.35 -20.31
N ASP A 25 8.62 -3.89 -20.78
CA ASP A 25 8.66 -4.82 -21.89
C ASP A 25 7.95 -6.14 -21.56
N VAL A 26 8.25 -6.70 -20.36
CA VAL A 26 7.64 -7.95 -19.90
C VAL A 26 6.13 -7.78 -19.72
N LEU A 27 5.69 -6.72 -19.05
CA LEU A 27 4.28 -6.45 -18.84
C LEU A 27 3.53 -6.23 -20.16
N TRP A 28 4.16 -5.51 -21.11
CA TRP A 28 3.59 -5.30 -22.44
C TRP A 28 3.32 -6.62 -23.17
N ASP A 29 4.32 -7.49 -23.20
CA ASP A 29 4.21 -8.77 -23.89
C ASP A 29 3.15 -9.68 -23.24
N LEU A 30 3.18 -9.84 -21.90
CA LEU A 30 2.22 -10.67 -21.18
C LEU A 30 0.78 -10.13 -21.33
N TRP A 31 0.62 -8.81 -21.16
CA TRP A 31 -0.69 -8.18 -21.28
C TRP A 31 -1.26 -8.29 -22.69
N LYS A 32 -0.44 -8.02 -23.73
CA LYS A 32 -0.83 -8.12 -25.14
C LYS A 32 -1.24 -9.55 -25.51
N ASP A 33 -0.51 -10.53 -25.03
CA ASP A 33 -0.77 -11.95 -25.33
C ASP A 33 -1.87 -12.56 -24.44
N GLY A 34 -2.50 -11.79 -23.56
CA GLY A 34 -3.57 -12.27 -22.67
C GLY A 34 -3.09 -13.25 -21.58
N VAL A 35 -1.81 -13.20 -21.23
CA VAL A 35 -1.20 -14.06 -20.22
C VAL A 35 -1.37 -13.43 -18.83
N SER A 36 -1.83 -14.23 -17.87
CA SER A 36 -1.92 -13.80 -16.48
C SER A 36 -0.53 -13.78 -15.82
N PHE A 37 -0.27 -12.80 -14.94
CA PHE A 37 1.04 -12.71 -14.31
C PHE A 37 0.97 -12.38 -12.81
N LEU A 38 2.00 -12.83 -12.09
CA LEU A 38 2.25 -12.59 -10.68
C LEU A 38 3.58 -11.87 -10.51
N PRO A 39 3.62 -10.58 -10.17
CA PRO A 39 4.86 -9.91 -9.82
C PRO A 39 5.37 -10.39 -8.46
N LEU A 40 6.63 -10.84 -8.40
CA LEU A 40 7.28 -11.27 -7.16
C LEU A 40 8.07 -10.12 -6.53
N ASP A 41 7.98 -10.02 -5.21
CA ASP A 41 8.76 -9.05 -4.45
C ASP A 41 10.17 -9.62 -4.22
N GLN A 42 11.17 -8.93 -4.75
CA GLN A 42 12.60 -9.29 -4.63
C GLN A 42 13.11 -9.29 -3.18
N ARG A 43 12.37 -8.68 -2.27
CA ARG A 43 12.71 -8.57 -0.84
C ARG A 43 12.18 -9.72 0.00
N LEU A 44 11.39 -10.63 -0.59
CA LEU A 44 10.91 -11.83 0.09
C LEU A 44 12.09 -12.73 0.44
N THR A 45 12.04 -13.30 1.63
CA THR A 45 12.93 -14.41 2.00
C THR A 45 12.64 -15.63 1.12
N ASP A 46 13.59 -16.56 1.01
CA ASP A 46 13.39 -17.81 0.27
C ASP A 46 12.17 -18.61 0.77
N GLN A 47 11.87 -18.54 2.05
CA GLN A 47 10.71 -19.22 2.63
C GLN A 47 9.40 -18.54 2.17
N GLU A 48 9.31 -17.22 2.26
CA GLU A 48 8.14 -16.46 1.82
C GLU A 48 7.94 -16.62 0.31
N ARG A 49 9.02 -16.55 -0.47
CA ARG A 49 9.00 -16.77 -1.92
C ARG A 49 8.45 -18.15 -2.28
N ARG A 50 8.95 -19.22 -1.62
CA ARG A 50 8.43 -20.58 -1.81
C ARG A 50 6.96 -20.68 -1.42
N ALA A 51 6.52 -20.02 -0.36
CA ALA A 51 5.12 -20.02 0.05
C ALA A 51 4.21 -19.37 -1.01
N VAL A 52 4.62 -18.21 -1.54
CA VAL A 52 3.88 -17.51 -2.61
C VAL A 52 3.81 -18.35 -3.88
N LEU A 53 4.94 -18.90 -4.34
CA LEU A 53 5.00 -19.72 -5.55
C LEU A 53 4.23 -21.05 -5.40
N GLY A 54 4.34 -21.69 -4.23
CA GLY A 54 3.60 -22.92 -3.93
C GLY A 54 2.08 -22.72 -3.90
N LEU A 55 1.61 -21.53 -3.47
CA LEU A 55 0.20 -21.18 -3.51
C LEU A 55 -0.24 -20.73 -4.92
N ALA A 56 0.60 -19.99 -5.64
CA ALA A 56 0.28 -19.47 -6.96
C ALA A 56 0.27 -20.53 -8.05
N GLN A 57 1.17 -21.53 -7.95
CA GLN A 57 1.39 -22.59 -8.92
C GLN A 57 1.52 -22.06 -10.36
N PRO A 58 2.51 -21.17 -10.65
CA PRO A 58 2.70 -20.62 -11.99
C PRO A 58 3.27 -21.68 -12.93
N VAL A 59 3.10 -21.49 -14.25
CA VAL A 59 3.72 -22.35 -15.28
C VAL A 59 5.21 -22.08 -15.38
N SER A 60 5.63 -20.84 -15.24
CA SER A 60 7.05 -20.43 -15.30
C SER A 60 7.32 -19.20 -14.45
N ILE A 61 8.63 -18.97 -14.20
CA ILE A 61 9.16 -17.71 -13.65
C ILE A 61 10.04 -17.07 -14.71
N ILE A 62 9.77 -15.80 -15.01
CA ILE A 62 10.63 -14.93 -15.80
C ILE A 62 11.57 -14.22 -14.84
N SER A 63 12.88 -14.42 -14.99
CA SER A 63 13.94 -13.75 -14.24
C SER A 63 15.01 -13.16 -15.17
N GLU A 64 15.98 -12.44 -14.64
CA GLU A 64 17.11 -11.93 -15.44
C GLU A 64 17.92 -13.08 -16.06
N GLY A 65 17.73 -13.27 -17.38
CA GLY A 65 18.52 -14.23 -18.17
C GLY A 65 18.03 -15.67 -18.14
N ASP A 66 17.15 -16.05 -17.23
CA ASP A 66 16.66 -17.42 -17.09
C ASP A 66 15.11 -17.46 -17.01
N GLU A 67 14.57 -18.51 -17.58
CA GLU A 67 13.16 -18.83 -17.49
C GLU A 67 13.01 -20.27 -16.96
N VAL A 68 12.35 -20.44 -15.82
CA VAL A 68 12.22 -21.74 -15.15
C VAL A 68 10.78 -22.22 -15.27
N LEU A 69 10.59 -23.46 -15.80
CA LEU A 69 9.28 -24.11 -15.89
C LEU A 69 8.96 -24.88 -14.62
N PHE A 70 7.68 -24.88 -14.23
CA PHE A 70 7.15 -25.70 -13.13
C PHE A 70 6.46 -26.96 -13.67
N ALA A 71 6.55 -28.05 -12.92
CA ALA A 71 6.04 -29.35 -13.34
C ALA A 71 4.51 -29.47 -13.24
N ASP A 72 3.88 -28.70 -12.34
CA ASP A 72 2.45 -28.84 -12.02
C ASP A 72 1.78 -27.47 -11.86
N PRO A 73 1.57 -26.72 -12.97
CA PRO A 73 0.92 -25.42 -12.94
C PRO A 73 -0.59 -25.56 -12.72
N ALA A 74 -1.16 -24.65 -11.91
CA ALA A 74 -2.61 -24.55 -11.80
C ALA A 74 -3.19 -23.64 -12.90
N PRO A 75 -4.34 -24.04 -13.51
CA PRO A 75 -5.01 -23.21 -14.49
C PRO A 75 -5.50 -21.90 -13.88
N ILE A 76 -5.64 -20.87 -14.72
CA ILE A 76 -6.20 -19.58 -14.38
C ILE A 76 -7.13 -19.13 -15.49
N ASP A 77 -8.26 -18.51 -15.16
CA ASP A 77 -9.12 -17.88 -16.14
C ASP A 77 -8.59 -16.47 -16.44
N PRO A 78 -8.07 -16.21 -17.63
CA PRO A 78 -7.47 -14.91 -17.98
C PRO A 78 -8.49 -13.77 -18.01
N GLU A 79 -9.78 -14.03 -18.13
CA GLU A 79 -10.84 -13.02 -18.05
C GLU A 79 -11.07 -12.60 -16.59
N GLN A 80 -10.96 -13.55 -15.64
CA GLN A 80 -11.13 -13.29 -14.22
C GLN A 80 -9.85 -12.81 -13.53
N ALA A 81 -8.69 -13.25 -13.97
CA ALA A 81 -7.42 -12.92 -13.33
C ALA A 81 -6.33 -12.59 -14.34
N ALA A 82 -6.26 -11.34 -14.77
CA ALA A 82 -5.14 -10.84 -15.57
C ALA A 82 -3.87 -10.64 -14.73
N ILE A 83 -4.04 -10.26 -13.47
CA ILE A 83 -2.95 -10.03 -12.52
C ILE A 83 -3.27 -10.72 -11.21
N VAL A 84 -2.28 -11.41 -10.65
CA VAL A 84 -2.34 -11.96 -9.30
C VAL A 84 -1.33 -11.21 -8.43
N VAL A 85 -1.78 -10.67 -7.29
CA VAL A 85 -0.91 -9.91 -6.38
C VAL A 85 -0.87 -10.57 -5.01
N ALA A 86 0.34 -10.85 -4.53
CA ALA A 86 0.52 -11.38 -3.19
C ALA A 86 0.37 -10.29 -2.11
N THR A 87 -0.39 -10.59 -1.07
CA THR A 87 -0.53 -9.75 0.12
C THR A 87 -0.07 -10.49 1.37
N SER A 88 0.46 -9.75 2.35
CA SER A 88 0.74 -10.31 3.67
C SER A 88 -0.58 -10.51 4.40
N GLY A 89 -1.07 -11.76 4.49
CA GLY A 89 -2.24 -12.08 5.30
C GLY A 89 -2.01 -11.74 6.78
N THR A 90 -3.08 -11.31 7.47
CA THR A 90 -3.05 -10.96 8.90
C THR A 90 -2.62 -12.12 9.80
N ALA A 91 -2.81 -13.37 9.36
CA ALA A 91 -2.38 -14.59 10.05
C ALA A 91 -0.97 -15.08 9.66
N GLY A 92 -0.20 -14.30 8.88
CA GLY A 92 1.17 -14.63 8.48
C GLY A 92 1.31 -15.49 7.22
N ALA A 93 0.24 -16.09 6.71
CA ALA A 93 0.25 -16.76 5.41
C ALA A 93 -0.09 -15.76 4.29
N PRO A 94 0.59 -15.80 3.12
CA PRO A 94 0.26 -14.92 2.02
C PRO A 94 -1.12 -15.24 1.46
N LYS A 95 -1.84 -14.19 1.02
CA LYS A 95 -3.04 -14.32 0.18
C LYS A 95 -2.71 -13.85 -1.23
N LEU A 96 -3.31 -14.45 -2.22
CA LEU A 96 -3.16 -14.08 -3.63
C LEU A 96 -4.47 -13.47 -4.13
N VAL A 97 -4.43 -12.19 -4.43
CA VAL A 97 -5.58 -11.42 -4.93
C VAL A 97 -5.64 -11.53 -6.45
N GLU A 98 -6.76 -11.99 -6.99
CA GLU A 98 -7.01 -12.07 -8.43
C GLU A 98 -7.70 -10.80 -8.92
N LEU A 99 -7.07 -10.11 -9.88
CA LEU A 99 -7.53 -8.86 -10.46
C LEU A 99 -7.83 -9.06 -11.94
N SER A 100 -9.08 -8.84 -12.33
CA SER A 100 -9.48 -8.95 -13.74
C SER A 100 -8.91 -7.81 -14.59
N ARG A 101 -8.82 -8.05 -15.88
CA ARG A 101 -8.42 -7.03 -16.85
C ARG A 101 -9.35 -5.82 -16.82
N VAL A 102 -10.65 -6.07 -16.64
CA VAL A 102 -11.67 -5.03 -16.53
C VAL A 102 -11.43 -4.17 -15.29
N ALA A 103 -11.25 -4.79 -14.12
CA ALA A 103 -11.02 -4.08 -12.88
C ALA A 103 -9.73 -3.25 -12.92
N VAL A 104 -8.64 -3.82 -13.45
CA VAL A 104 -7.35 -3.13 -13.64
C VAL A 104 -7.49 -1.93 -14.57
N SER A 105 -8.15 -2.10 -15.72
CA SER A 105 -8.35 -1.01 -16.68
C SER A 105 -9.23 0.10 -16.11
N ALA A 106 -10.29 -0.26 -15.38
CA ALA A 106 -11.14 0.70 -14.67
C ALA A 106 -10.35 1.48 -13.60
N ALA A 107 -9.55 0.79 -12.79
CA ALA A 107 -8.74 1.44 -11.74
C ALA A 107 -7.75 2.47 -12.31
N VAL A 108 -7.07 2.11 -13.39
CA VAL A 108 -6.13 3.04 -14.05
C VAL A 108 -6.88 4.20 -14.70
N GLY A 109 -7.98 3.94 -15.44
CA GLY A 109 -8.76 4.99 -16.10
C GLY A 109 -9.37 6.00 -15.13
N LEU A 110 -10.13 5.51 -14.15
CA LEU A 110 -10.77 6.36 -13.14
C LEU A 110 -9.77 7.17 -12.30
N SER A 111 -8.53 6.66 -12.16
CA SER A 111 -7.49 7.34 -11.41
C SER A 111 -7.04 8.66 -12.05
N PHE A 112 -7.07 8.80 -13.38
CA PHE A 112 -6.68 10.04 -14.06
C PHE A 112 -7.66 11.18 -13.75
N ASP A 113 -8.97 10.91 -13.89
CA ASP A 113 -10.00 11.91 -13.62
C ASP A 113 -10.03 12.30 -12.14
N ALA A 114 -9.93 11.32 -11.25
CA ALA A 114 -9.91 11.54 -9.82
C ALA A 114 -8.67 12.34 -9.39
N LEU A 115 -7.50 12.05 -9.97
CA LEU A 115 -6.27 12.75 -9.61
C LEU A 115 -6.28 14.20 -10.09
N GLY A 116 -6.80 14.46 -11.30
CA GLY A 116 -7.01 15.79 -11.81
C GLY A 116 -7.88 16.64 -10.86
N ARG A 117 -9.06 16.10 -10.49
CA ARG A 117 -9.98 16.78 -9.54
C ARG A 117 -9.31 17.07 -8.20
N SER A 118 -8.63 16.11 -7.60
CA SER A 118 -7.96 16.28 -6.30
C SER A 118 -6.77 17.24 -6.37
N ALA A 119 -6.11 17.33 -7.51
CA ALA A 119 -5.04 18.29 -7.73
C ALA A 119 -5.53 19.71 -8.11
N GLY A 120 -6.85 19.95 -8.14
CA GLY A 120 -7.44 21.22 -8.55
C GLY A 120 -7.35 21.47 -10.06
N MET A 121 -7.22 20.43 -10.86
CA MET A 121 -7.18 20.42 -12.33
C MET A 121 -8.49 19.83 -12.86
N VAL A 122 -8.80 20.05 -14.14
CA VAL A 122 -10.00 19.45 -14.76
C VAL A 122 -9.87 17.94 -14.89
N ALA A 123 -8.75 17.49 -15.39
CA ALA A 123 -8.30 16.08 -15.45
C ALA A 123 -6.78 16.06 -15.66
N LEU A 124 -6.13 14.94 -15.39
CA LEU A 124 -4.76 14.74 -15.85
C LEU A 124 -4.77 14.26 -17.29
N ASP A 125 -3.79 14.75 -18.07
CA ASP A 125 -3.55 14.24 -19.42
C ASP A 125 -2.85 12.86 -19.29
N PRO A 126 -3.42 11.79 -19.85
CA PRO A 126 -2.75 10.49 -19.87
C PRO A 126 -1.35 10.50 -20.50
N SER A 127 -1.03 11.49 -21.33
CA SER A 127 0.31 11.64 -21.92
C SER A 127 1.35 12.23 -20.98
N GLU A 128 0.96 12.72 -19.78
CA GLU A 128 1.90 13.23 -18.78
C GLU A 128 2.79 12.12 -18.23
N PRO A 129 4.09 12.42 -17.99
CA PRO A 129 5.05 11.39 -17.57
C PRO A 129 4.84 10.97 -16.12
N TRP A 130 5.23 9.72 -15.83
CA TRP A 130 5.24 9.14 -14.49
C TRP A 130 6.63 8.63 -14.10
N VAL A 131 6.94 8.64 -12.81
CA VAL A 131 8.12 7.96 -12.25
C VAL A 131 7.66 6.80 -11.38
N ALA A 132 8.09 5.59 -11.74
CA ALA A 132 7.92 4.37 -10.96
C ALA A 132 9.14 4.19 -10.04
N CYS A 133 8.96 4.40 -8.75
CA CYS A 133 9.99 4.20 -7.72
C CYS A 133 9.53 3.26 -6.59
N LEU A 134 8.30 2.73 -6.70
CA LEU A 134 7.78 1.67 -5.86
C LEU A 134 7.96 0.31 -6.53
N THR A 135 8.07 -0.76 -5.73
CA THR A 135 8.17 -2.12 -6.28
C THR A 135 6.92 -2.48 -7.09
N PRO A 136 7.08 -3.08 -8.28
CA PRO A 136 5.98 -3.59 -9.08
C PRO A 136 5.19 -4.74 -8.43
N ALA A 137 5.75 -5.38 -7.40
CA ALA A 137 5.09 -6.45 -6.66
C ALA A 137 3.88 -5.99 -5.83
N HIS A 138 3.68 -4.69 -5.67
CA HIS A 138 2.53 -4.11 -5.00
C HIS A 138 1.73 -3.21 -5.94
N VAL A 139 0.42 -3.18 -5.75
CA VAL A 139 -0.50 -2.43 -6.62
C VAL A 139 -0.14 -0.95 -6.77
N GLY A 140 0.48 -0.32 -5.75
CA GLY A 140 0.90 1.09 -5.84
C GLY A 140 2.02 1.32 -6.87
N GLY A 141 3.01 0.43 -6.94
CA GLY A 141 4.08 0.48 -7.95
C GLY A 141 3.60 -0.03 -9.31
N LEU A 142 2.86 -1.13 -9.28
CA LEU A 142 2.30 -1.74 -10.49
C LEU A 142 1.37 -0.77 -11.24
N ALA A 143 0.53 -0.01 -10.53
CA ALA A 143 -0.38 0.96 -11.12
C ALA A 143 0.33 2.04 -11.95
N VAL A 144 1.57 2.41 -11.61
CA VAL A 144 2.36 3.35 -12.41
C VAL A 144 2.76 2.71 -13.74
N LEU A 145 3.23 1.46 -13.72
CA LEU A 145 3.59 0.73 -14.94
C LEU A 145 2.38 0.47 -15.84
N LEU A 146 1.23 0.18 -15.22
CA LEU A 146 -0.04 -0.04 -15.94
C LEU A 146 -0.55 1.22 -16.66
N ARG A 147 -0.22 2.43 -16.18
CA ARG A 147 -0.50 3.68 -16.92
C ARG A 147 0.28 3.72 -18.23
N GLY A 148 1.55 3.37 -18.20
CA GLY A 148 2.35 3.22 -19.42
C GLY A 148 1.79 2.16 -20.37
N LEU A 149 1.35 1.04 -19.81
CA LEU A 149 0.81 -0.09 -20.59
C LEU A 149 -0.54 0.22 -21.25
N ILE A 150 -1.49 0.80 -20.49
CA ILE A 150 -2.89 0.95 -20.93
C ILE A 150 -3.10 2.27 -21.68
N PHE A 151 -2.45 3.35 -21.25
CA PHE A 151 -2.65 4.69 -21.79
C PHE A 151 -1.44 5.25 -22.54
N SER A 152 -0.35 4.46 -22.64
CA SER A 152 0.90 4.88 -23.29
C SER A 152 1.53 6.12 -22.60
N SER A 153 1.25 6.33 -21.32
CA SER A 153 1.93 7.36 -20.52
C SER A 153 3.44 7.08 -20.50
N PRO A 154 4.31 8.08 -20.68
CA PRO A 154 5.75 7.89 -20.51
C PRO A 154 6.07 7.51 -19.06
N VAL A 155 6.79 6.40 -18.85
CA VAL A 155 7.17 5.94 -17.50
C VAL A 155 8.69 5.83 -17.40
N THR A 156 9.26 6.57 -16.46
CA THR A 156 10.65 6.40 -16.02
C THR A 156 10.67 5.46 -14.84
N VAL A 157 11.38 4.32 -14.94
CA VAL A 157 11.47 3.33 -13.85
C VAL A 157 12.80 3.50 -13.16
N LEU A 158 12.79 3.82 -11.86
CA LEU A 158 13.98 3.90 -11.02
C LEU A 158 14.29 2.53 -10.44
N GLU A 159 15.57 2.13 -10.46
CA GLU A 159 16.04 0.88 -9.87
C GLU A 159 15.86 0.85 -8.35
N ARG A 160 15.99 2.02 -7.72
CA ARG A 160 15.77 2.21 -6.28
C ARG A 160 15.27 3.63 -5.99
N PHE A 161 14.66 3.82 -4.84
CA PHE A 161 14.27 5.15 -4.38
C PHE A 161 15.42 5.81 -3.62
N GLU A 162 15.90 6.93 -4.14
CA GLU A 162 16.74 7.92 -3.47
C GLU A 162 16.21 9.32 -3.82
N ALA A 163 16.22 10.23 -2.84
CA ALA A 163 15.66 11.58 -3.03
C ALA A 163 16.38 12.35 -4.17
N SER A 164 17.71 12.28 -4.21
CA SER A 164 18.52 12.91 -5.28
C SER A 164 18.22 12.29 -6.64
N MET A 165 18.20 10.95 -6.72
CA MET A 165 17.95 10.21 -7.96
C MET A 165 16.57 10.54 -8.53
N LEU A 166 15.54 10.63 -7.67
CA LEU A 166 14.19 11.01 -8.11
C LEU A 166 14.20 12.40 -8.76
N VAL A 167 14.78 13.41 -8.10
CA VAL A 167 14.79 14.79 -8.61
C VAL A 167 15.62 14.91 -9.90
N GLU A 168 16.75 14.20 -9.99
CA GLU A 168 17.66 14.26 -11.13
C GLU A 168 17.10 13.54 -12.38
N GLN A 169 16.38 12.41 -12.18
CA GLN A 169 15.93 11.57 -13.29
C GLN A 169 14.47 11.77 -13.68
N ALA A 170 13.67 12.45 -12.83
CA ALA A 170 12.28 12.70 -13.16
C ALA A 170 12.16 13.71 -14.31
N PRO A 171 11.42 13.39 -15.38
CA PRO A 171 11.05 14.39 -16.38
C PRO A 171 10.26 15.55 -15.73
N ALA A 172 10.41 16.76 -16.28
CA ALA A 172 9.64 17.91 -15.81
C ALA A 172 8.13 17.62 -15.90
N GLY A 173 7.40 17.95 -14.82
CA GLY A 173 5.98 17.66 -14.71
C GLY A 173 5.62 16.22 -14.38
N ALA A 174 6.60 15.32 -14.20
CA ALA A 174 6.33 13.90 -13.92
C ALA A 174 5.60 13.69 -12.60
N HIS A 175 4.55 12.89 -12.64
CA HIS A 175 3.83 12.42 -11.45
C HIS A 175 4.59 11.26 -10.79
N VAL A 176 4.49 11.17 -9.47
CA VAL A 176 5.23 10.16 -8.70
C VAL A 176 4.32 9.50 -7.68
N ALA A 177 4.29 8.16 -7.66
CA ALA A 177 3.63 7.42 -6.60
C ALA A 177 4.62 7.10 -5.47
N LEU A 178 4.26 7.44 -4.24
CA LEU A 178 5.10 7.36 -3.05
C LEU A 178 4.38 6.71 -1.88
N VAL A 179 5.15 6.24 -0.91
CA VAL A 179 4.66 5.98 0.44
C VAL A 179 5.06 7.13 1.39
N PRO A 180 4.39 7.30 2.55
CA PRO A 180 4.68 8.42 3.46
C PRO A 180 6.16 8.51 3.89
N ALA A 181 6.83 7.37 4.08
CA ALA A 181 8.26 7.34 4.42
C ALA A 181 9.15 7.92 3.33
N MET A 182 8.82 7.72 2.04
CA MET A 182 9.55 8.31 0.92
C MET A 182 9.33 9.82 0.85
N LEU A 183 8.08 10.27 1.03
CA LEU A 183 7.77 11.70 1.09
C LEU A 183 8.55 12.40 2.22
N ARG A 184 8.63 11.76 3.40
CA ARG A 184 9.41 12.26 4.52
C ARG A 184 10.89 12.42 4.17
N ARG A 185 11.49 11.41 3.52
CA ARG A 185 12.90 11.49 3.05
C ARG A 185 13.14 12.62 2.06
N LEU A 186 12.18 12.90 1.17
CA LEU A 186 12.26 14.04 0.26
C LEU A 186 12.26 15.38 1.02
N VAL A 187 11.39 15.50 2.02
CA VAL A 187 11.30 16.69 2.88
C VAL A 187 12.56 16.87 3.72
N GLU A 188 13.07 15.81 4.35
CA GLU A 188 14.32 15.82 5.14
C GLU A 188 15.53 16.20 4.28
N ALA A 189 15.60 15.68 3.06
CA ALA A 189 16.63 16.04 2.08
C ALA A 189 16.46 17.44 1.49
N ARG A 190 15.38 18.16 1.83
CA ARG A 190 15.01 19.47 1.24
C ARG A 190 15.02 19.44 -0.29
N ALA A 191 14.52 18.35 -0.87
CA ALA A 191 14.46 18.17 -2.30
C ALA A 191 13.58 19.26 -2.95
N ASP A 192 14.01 19.83 -4.08
CA ASP A 192 13.16 20.72 -4.87
C ASP A 192 12.11 19.89 -5.61
N LEU A 193 10.87 20.03 -5.18
CA LEU A 193 9.73 19.28 -5.72
C LEU A 193 8.93 20.09 -6.75
N SER A 194 9.33 21.34 -7.03
CA SER A 194 8.58 22.27 -7.89
C SER A 194 8.53 21.86 -9.36
N ALA A 195 9.51 21.06 -9.81
CA ALA A 195 9.56 20.53 -11.16
C ALA A 195 8.71 19.27 -11.36
N LEU A 196 8.21 18.67 -10.26
CA LEU A 196 7.38 17.47 -10.30
C LEU A 196 5.90 17.83 -10.47
N GLY A 197 5.15 16.92 -11.04
CA GLY A 197 3.69 16.96 -11.10
C GLY A 197 3.06 16.64 -9.74
N VAL A 198 2.10 15.72 -9.72
CA VAL A 198 1.45 15.30 -8.49
C VAL A 198 2.29 14.23 -7.77
N LEU A 199 2.45 14.39 -6.46
CA LEU A 199 2.98 13.38 -5.56
C LEU A 199 1.80 12.59 -4.98
N LEU A 200 1.51 11.42 -5.55
CA LEU A 200 0.42 10.54 -5.11
C LEU A 200 0.92 9.66 -3.97
N VAL A 201 0.46 9.93 -2.74
CA VAL A 201 0.99 9.28 -1.54
C VAL A 201 -0.03 8.32 -0.93
N GLY A 202 0.33 7.04 -0.86
CA GLY A 202 -0.55 5.99 -0.38
C GLY A 202 0.13 4.95 0.50
N GLY A 203 -0.65 3.96 0.92
CA GLY A 203 -0.16 2.85 1.75
C GLY A 203 0.06 3.18 3.23
N GLY A 204 -0.29 4.40 3.66
CA GLY A 204 -0.21 4.84 5.05
C GLY A 204 -0.75 6.25 5.23
N ALA A 205 -0.95 6.68 6.46
CA ALA A 205 -1.44 8.03 6.76
C ALA A 205 -0.37 9.10 6.48
N VAL A 206 -0.82 10.20 5.91
CA VAL A 206 -0.02 11.43 5.71
C VAL A 206 -0.63 12.50 6.60
N ASP A 207 0.14 13.00 7.57
CA ASP A 207 -0.28 14.10 8.42
C ASP A 207 -0.19 15.43 7.68
N GLN A 208 -0.92 16.43 8.20
CA GLN A 208 -0.98 17.76 7.58
C GLN A 208 0.39 18.45 7.60
N GLU A 209 1.19 18.22 8.63
CA GLU A 209 2.53 18.81 8.76
C GLU A 209 3.48 18.35 7.65
N LEU A 210 3.46 17.06 7.32
CA LEU A 210 4.23 16.50 6.20
C LEU A 210 3.74 17.03 4.85
N ARG A 211 2.41 17.19 4.66
CA ARG A 211 1.85 17.83 3.46
C ARG A 211 2.33 19.28 3.33
N ASP A 212 2.25 20.06 4.41
CA ASP A 212 2.68 21.47 4.42
C ASP A 212 4.18 21.60 4.20
N ALA A 213 4.98 20.68 4.77
CA ALA A 213 6.42 20.66 4.55
C ALA A 213 6.76 20.37 3.09
N ALA A 214 6.11 19.41 2.45
CA ALA A 214 6.28 19.13 1.03
C ALA A 214 5.81 20.30 0.15
N ALA A 215 4.70 20.94 0.50
CA ALA A 215 4.19 22.11 -0.22
C ALA A 215 5.18 23.31 -0.18
N ARG A 216 5.87 23.53 0.95
CA ARG A 216 6.93 24.54 1.06
C ARG A 216 8.12 24.26 0.12
N LEU A 217 8.32 23.02 -0.28
CA LEU A 217 9.34 22.60 -1.26
C LEU A 217 8.79 22.53 -2.70
N GLY A 218 7.59 23.05 -2.95
CA GLY A 218 6.94 23.06 -4.26
C GLY A 218 6.14 21.81 -4.59
N GLY A 219 6.06 20.81 -3.68
CA GLY A 219 5.37 19.54 -3.92
C GLY A 219 3.85 19.65 -3.83
N ARG A 220 3.15 19.07 -4.80
CA ARG A 220 1.68 18.94 -4.81
C ARG A 220 1.31 17.52 -4.35
N VAL A 221 0.95 17.37 -3.10
CA VAL A 221 0.63 16.08 -2.49
C VAL A 221 -0.87 15.78 -2.61
N VAL A 222 -1.19 14.61 -3.16
CA VAL A 222 -2.54 14.01 -3.14
C VAL A 222 -2.44 12.68 -2.38
N THR A 223 -3.29 12.49 -1.37
CA THR A 223 -3.32 11.23 -0.63
C THR A 223 -4.23 10.23 -1.31
N THR A 224 -3.88 8.94 -1.25
CA THR A 224 -4.71 7.87 -1.80
C THR A 224 -5.06 6.83 -0.75
N TYR A 225 -6.33 6.42 -0.74
CA TYR A 225 -6.80 5.24 -0.03
C TYR A 225 -7.17 4.15 -1.03
N GLY A 226 -6.79 2.93 -0.70
CA GLY A 226 -7.11 1.72 -1.45
C GLY A 226 -6.35 0.52 -0.93
N LEU A 227 -6.69 -0.63 -1.45
CA LEU A 227 -6.22 -1.95 -1.06
C LEU A 227 -5.71 -2.70 -2.31
N THR A 228 -5.05 -3.82 -2.12
CA THR A 228 -4.78 -4.74 -3.24
C THR A 228 -6.09 -5.24 -3.84
N GLU A 229 -7.08 -5.50 -3.00
CA GLU A 229 -8.43 -5.95 -3.33
C GLU A 229 -9.26 -4.91 -4.11
N THR A 230 -8.77 -3.68 -4.24
CA THR A 230 -9.38 -2.59 -5.04
C THR A 230 -8.53 -2.16 -6.24
N CYS A 231 -7.58 -2.99 -6.69
CA CYS A 231 -6.59 -2.64 -7.72
C CYS A 231 -5.74 -1.41 -7.36
N GLY A 232 -5.59 -1.09 -6.08
CA GLY A 232 -4.90 0.10 -5.59
C GLY A 232 -5.85 1.20 -5.13
N GLY A 233 -5.51 2.46 -5.43
CA GLY A 233 -6.29 3.61 -4.98
C GLY A 233 -7.71 3.63 -5.55
N ILE A 234 -8.68 3.96 -4.70
CA ILE A 234 -10.09 4.14 -5.04
C ILE A 234 -10.68 5.45 -4.52
N ALA A 235 -9.93 6.17 -3.70
CA ALA A 235 -10.24 7.51 -3.26
C ALA A 235 -8.97 8.36 -3.20
N TYR A 236 -9.07 9.60 -3.66
CA TYR A 236 -8.02 10.59 -3.58
C TYR A 236 -8.48 11.76 -2.70
N ASP A 237 -7.67 12.11 -1.69
CA ASP A 237 -8.01 13.08 -0.64
C ASP A 237 -9.42 12.84 -0.04
N GLY A 238 -9.81 11.57 0.07
CA GLY A 238 -11.11 11.13 0.57
C GLY A 238 -12.24 11.14 -0.47
N CYS A 239 -12.05 11.74 -1.64
CA CYS A 239 -13.03 11.73 -2.72
C CYS A 239 -12.97 10.39 -3.47
N LEU A 240 -14.06 9.63 -3.47
CA LEU A 240 -14.17 8.35 -4.17
C LEU A 240 -14.07 8.55 -5.69
N PHE A 241 -13.54 7.53 -6.37
CA PHE A 241 -13.59 7.47 -7.83
C PHE A 241 -15.03 7.40 -8.32
N GLU A 242 -15.26 7.82 -9.55
CA GLU A 242 -16.55 7.64 -10.24
C GLU A 242 -16.95 6.16 -10.24
N ASP A 243 -18.25 5.89 -10.16
CA ASP A 243 -18.80 4.52 -10.06
C ASP A 243 -18.36 3.70 -8.83
N THR A 244 -17.57 4.29 -7.93
CA THR A 244 -17.22 3.67 -6.65
C THR A 244 -18.13 4.20 -5.54
N ARG A 245 -18.65 3.28 -4.74
CA ARG A 245 -19.50 3.59 -3.59
C ARG A 245 -18.86 3.06 -2.31
N ALA A 246 -19.02 3.80 -1.22
CA ALA A 246 -18.67 3.38 0.11
C ALA A 246 -19.87 3.44 1.02
N ARG A 247 -19.93 2.52 1.98
CA ARG A 247 -20.84 2.59 3.13
C ARG A 247 -20.07 2.21 4.40
N VAL A 248 -20.61 2.60 5.53
CA VAL A 248 -20.02 2.26 6.84
C VAL A 248 -21.05 1.43 7.60
N VAL A 249 -20.69 0.20 7.92
CA VAL A 249 -21.54 -0.75 8.66
C VAL A 249 -20.80 -1.17 9.92
N ASP A 250 -21.36 -0.92 11.09
CA ASP A 250 -20.73 -1.17 12.38
C ASP A 250 -19.32 -0.56 12.51
N GLY A 251 -19.14 0.63 11.90
CA GLY A 251 -17.86 1.34 11.85
C GLY A 251 -16.90 0.85 10.77
N GLN A 252 -17.12 -0.31 10.15
CA GLN A 252 -16.29 -0.83 9.06
C GLN A 252 -16.69 -0.22 7.72
N VAL A 253 -15.67 0.16 6.94
CA VAL A 253 -15.84 0.60 5.55
C VAL A 253 -16.09 -0.59 4.66
N GLU A 254 -17.18 -0.54 3.91
CA GLU A 254 -17.48 -1.47 2.82
C GLU A 254 -17.51 -0.72 1.49
N LEU A 255 -16.97 -1.35 0.44
CA LEU A 255 -16.77 -0.74 -0.87
C LEU A 255 -17.49 -1.53 -1.96
N HIS A 256 -17.98 -0.81 -2.97
CA HIS A 256 -18.57 -1.41 -4.17
C HIS A 256 -18.17 -0.58 -5.39
N GLY A 257 -17.77 -1.22 -6.49
CA GLY A 257 -17.41 -0.54 -7.73
C GLY A 257 -16.67 -1.44 -8.71
N PRO A 258 -16.25 -0.89 -9.86
CA PRO A 258 -15.70 -1.66 -10.96
C PRO A 258 -14.24 -2.09 -10.75
N THR A 259 -13.58 -1.64 -9.68
CA THR A 259 -12.15 -1.88 -9.41
C THR A 259 -11.89 -3.01 -8.42
N LEU A 260 -12.94 -3.70 -7.97
CA LEU A 260 -12.80 -4.75 -6.97
C LEU A 260 -12.19 -6.02 -7.54
N MET A 261 -11.49 -6.77 -6.68
CA MET A 261 -10.95 -8.08 -7.00
C MET A 261 -12.06 -9.08 -7.35
N GLU A 262 -11.72 -10.12 -8.10
CA GLU A 262 -12.58 -11.27 -8.32
C GLU A 262 -12.61 -12.20 -7.10
N GLY A 263 -11.50 -12.29 -6.39
CA GLY A 263 -11.37 -13.09 -5.18
C GLY A 263 -9.94 -13.39 -4.79
N TYR A 264 -9.80 -14.31 -3.84
CA TYR A 264 -8.52 -14.87 -3.42
C TYR A 264 -8.29 -16.21 -4.12
N ARG A 265 -7.17 -16.32 -4.87
CA ARG A 265 -6.77 -17.52 -5.59
C ARG A 265 -6.70 -18.72 -4.65
N HIS A 266 -7.38 -19.80 -5.02
CA HIS A 266 -7.48 -21.07 -4.26
C HIS A 266 -8.07 -20.93 -2.84
N ASP A 267 -8.73 -19.81 -2.51
CA ASP A 267 -9.37 -19.60 -1.21
C ASP A 267 -10.80 -19.03 -1.36
N PRO A 268 -11.75 -19.87 -1.79
CA PRO A 268 -13.14 -19.45 -1.94
C PRO A 268 -13.79 -19.09 -0.59
N ALA A 269 -13.31 -19.65 0.51
CA ALA A 269 -13.83 -19.34 1.85
C ALA A 269 -13.43 -17.91 2.29
N ALA A 270 -12.16 -17.53 2.09
CA ALA A 270 -11.72 -16.17 2.34
C ALA A 270 -12.42 -15.19 1.39
N THR A 271 -12.63 -15.56 0.12
CA THR A 271 -13.36 -14.75 -0.85
C THR A 271 -14.80 -14.51 -0.38
N ALA A 272 -15.53 -15.56 -0.01
CA ALA A 272 -16.89 -15.43 0.51
C ALA A 272 -16.97 -14.59 1.80
N THR A 273 -15.94 -14.63 2.64
CA THR A 273 -15.85 -13.80 3.85
C THR A 273 -15.56 -12.32 3.53
N ALA A 274 -14.77 -12.07 2.48
CA ALA A 274 -14.40 -10.72 2.07
C ALA A 274 -15.59 -9.93 1.48
N PHE A 275 -16.56 -10.61 0.90
CA PHE A 275 -17.74 -9.97 0.33
C PHE A 275 -18.98 -10.16 1.19
N THR A 276 -19.88 -9.19 1.12
CA THR A 276 -21.25 -9.33 1.62
C THR A 276 -22.12 -10.05 0.58
N LEU A 277 -23.29 -10.52 0.98
CA LEU A 277 -24.22 -11.20 0.07
C LEU A 277 -24.73 -10.28 -1.07
N ASP A 278 -24.71 -8.97 -0.87
CA ASP A 278 -25.08 -7.94 -1.85
C ASP A 278 -23.86 -7.36 -2.60
N GLY A 279 -22.69 -8.03 -2.53
CA GLY A 279 -21.52 -7.77 -3.38
C GLY A 279 -20.60 -6.63 -2.91
N TRP A 280 -20.70 -6.18 -1.65
CA TRP A 280 -19.77 -5.19 -1.11
C TRP A 280 -18.52 -5.85 -0.54
N LEU A 281 -17.37 -5.27 -0.83
CA LEU A 281 -16.10 -5.69 -0.24
C LEU A 281 -15.98 -5.14 1.18
N ARG A 282 -15.78 -6.02 2.15
CA ARG A 282 -15.42 -5.69 3.53
C ARG A 282 -13.93 -5.39 3.59
N THR A 283 -13.58 -4.14 3.84
CA THR A 283 -12.17 -3.73 3.78
C THR A 283 -11.36 -4.13 5.02
N GLY A 284 -12.03 -4.36 6.14
CA GLY A 284 -11.39 -4.47 7.45
C GLY A 284 -10.86 -3.13 7.98
N ASP A 285 -11.13 -2.03 7.29
CA ASP A 285 -10.78 -0.68 7.75
C ASP A 285 -11.98 -0.04 8.44
N VAL A 286 -11.73 0.77 9.45
CA VAL A 286 -12.72 1.58 10.14
C VAL A 286 -12.64 3.01 9.66
N GLY A 287 -13.80 3.61 9.41
CA GLY A 287 -13.87 4.96 8.87
C GLY A 287 -15.24 5.60 9.04
N ALA A 288 -15.39 6.75 8.43
CA ALA A 288 -16.63 7.49 8.34
C ALA A 288 -16.72 8.23 7.00
N ILE A 289 -17.93 8.47 6.53
CA ILE A 289 -18.21 9.38 5.43
C ILE A 289 -18.69 10.68 6.07
N GLY A 290 -17.96 11.79 5.83
CA GLY A 290 -18.29 13.10 6.35
C GLY A 290 -19.51 13.71 5.66
N ASP A 291 -20.05 14.79 6.22
CA ASP A 291 -21.13 15.58 5.60
C ASP A 291 -20.70 16.19 4.25
N ASP A 292 -19.39 16.32 4.04
CA ASP A 292 -18.74 16.71 2.79
C ASP A 292 -18.69 15.57 1.74
N GLY A 293 -19.18 14.38 2.08
CA GLY A 293 -19.13 13.19 1.24
C GLY A 293 -17.75 12.52 1.17
N LEU A 294 -16.75 13.02 1.90
CA LEU A 294 -15.40 12.46 1.87
C LEU A 294 -15.27 11.25 2.80
N LEU A 295 -14.62 10.21 2.30
CA LEU A 295 -14.25 9.03 3.08
C LEU A 295 -13.03 9.35 3.96
N LYS A 296 -13.19 9.15 5.27
CA LYS A 296 -12.14 9.33 6.28
C LYS A 296 -11.85 8.00 6.95
N VAL A 297 -10.74 7.38 6.60
CA VAL A 297 -10.28 6.11 7.20
C VAL A 297 -9.47 6.40 8.45
N ARG A 298 -9.75 5.66 9.53
CA ARG A 298 -9.11 5.83 10.85
C ARG A 298 -8.01 4.81 11.10
N GLY A 299 -8.17 3.58 10.62
CA GLY A 299 -7.22 2.49 10.80
C GLY A 299 -7.86 1.13 10.56
N ARG A 300 -7.13 0.06 10.87
CA ARG A 300 -7.56 -1.32 10.71
C ARG A 300 -8.41 -1.78 11.88
N LEU A 301 -9.48 -2.53 11.62
CA LEU A 301 -10.35 -3.11 12.65
C LEU A 301 -9.59 -4.10 13.56
N ASP A 302 -8.67 -4.86 12.98
CA ASP A 302 -7.84 -5.85 13.67
C ASP A 302 -6.65 -5.25 14.44
N GLU A 303 -6.33 -3.98 14.21
CA GLU A 303 -5.30 -3.24 14.97
C GLU A 303 -5.88 -2.40 16.12
N MET A 304 -7.19 -2.26 16.17
CA MET A 304 -7.89 -1.47 17.16
C MET A 304 -7.69 -2.04 18.58
N ILE A 305 -7.18 -1.22 19.49
CA ILE A 305 -6.94 -1.60 20.89
C ILE A 305 -8.20 -1.35 21.72
N ARG A 306 -8.71 -2.39 22.37
CA ARG A 306 -9.87 -2.33 23.27
C ARG A 306 -9.40 -2.26 24.72
N THR A 307 -9.36 -1.06 25.29
CA THR A 307 -8.91 -0.84 26.67
C THR A 307 -10.07 -0.45 27.58
N GLY A 308 -10.60 -1.41 28.33
CA GLY A 308 -11.83 -1.25 29.09
C GLY A 308 -13.05 -1.07 28.18
N ALA A 309 -13.80 0.00 28.38
CA ALA A 309 -14.94 0.38 27.54
C ALA A 309 -14.52 1.24 26.32
N ASP A 310 -13.26 1.62 26.24
CA ASP A 310 -12.75 2.57 25.27
C ASP A 310 -12.02 1.89 24.10
N THR A 311 -11.99 2.58 22.97
CA THR A 311 -11.29 2.18 21.76
C THR A 311 -10.15 3.15 21.49
N VAL A 312 -8.96 2.61 21.24
CA VAL A 312 -7.75 3.38 20.93
C VAL A 312 -7.18 2.94 19.59
N TRP A 313 -6.93 3.90 18.73
CA TRP A 313 -6.27 3.68 17.44
C TRP A 313 -4.77 3.81 17.59
N PRO A 314 -3.97 2.78 17.28
CA PRO A 314 -2.52 2.85 17.33
C PRO A 314 -1.96 4.09 16.63
N GLN A 315 -2.46 4.37 15.43
CA GLN A 315 -1.98 5.47 14.58
C GLN A 315 -2.19 6.86 15.20
N GLU A 316 -3.24 7.02 16.03
CA GLU A 316 -3.51 8.27 16.76
C GLU A 316 -2.46 8.49 17.84
N VAL A 317 -2.12 7.43 18.57
CA VAL A 317 -1.10 7.46 19.61
C VAL A 317 0.30 7.62 19.01
N GLU A 318 0.61 6.87 17.97
CA GLU A 318 1.88 6.99 17.24
C GLU A 318 2.11 8.40 16.72
N ARG A 319 1.09 9.05 16.18
CA ARG A 319 1.16 10.44 15.73
C ARG A 319 1.51 11.39 16.87
N ALA A 320 0.86 11.22 18.01
CA ALA A 320 1.10 12.08 19.16
C ALA A 320 2.50 11.91 19.78
N LEU A 321 3.11 10.73 19.65
CA LEU A 321 4.43 10.42 20.21
C LEU A 321 5.59 10.69 19.25
N ARG A 322 5.33 10.73 17.94
CA ARG A 322 6.39 10.83 16.91
C ARG A 322 7.23 12.08 17.01
N ASP A 323 6.64 13.20 17.43
CA ASP A 323 7.32 14.50 17.52
C ASP A 323 8.11 14.66 18.83
N HIS A 324 8.17 13.63 19.66
CA HIS A 324 8.97 13.67 20.89
C HIS A 324 10.47 13.63 20.55
N PRO A 325 11.31 14.55 21.07
CA PRO A 325 12.71 14.70 20.65
C PRO A 325 13.59 13.46 20.88
N LYS A 326 13.19 12.56 21.79
CA LYS A 326 13.89 11.31 22.07
C LYS A 326 13.37 10.10 21.27
N VAL A 327 12.42 10.29 20.36
CA VAL A 327 11.79 9.23 19.55
C VAL A 327 12.27 9.31 18.10
N ALA A 328 12.99 8.29 17.65
CA ALA A 328 13.33 8.13 16.23
C ALA A 328 12.18 7.48 15.46
N GLU A 329 11.65 6.36 16.01
CA GLU A 329 10.51 5.66 15.45
C GLU A 329 9.59 5.18 16.59
N VAL A 330 8.30 5.07 16.31
CA VAL A 330 7.31 4.55 17.25
C VAL A 330 6.28 3.68 16.54
N ALA A 331 5.95 2.57 17.17
CA ALA A 331 4.78 1.75 16.86
C ALA A 331 3.97 1.54 18.13
N VAL A 332 2.66 1.40 18.00
CA VAL A 332 1.75 1.17 19.12
C VAL A 332 0.94 -0.09 18.86
N ALA A 333 0.78 -0.91 19.89
CA ALA A 333 -0.07 -2.10 19.81
C ALA A 333 -0.76 -2.38 21.14
N GLY A 334 -1.89 -3.08 21.08
CA GLY A 334 -2.53 -3.66 22.25
C GLY A 334 -1.73 -4.86 22.78
N ARG A 335 -1.70 -5.01 24.10
CA ARG A 335 -1.22 -6.21 24.77
C ARG A 335 -2.25 -6.66 25.80
N PRO A 336 -2.44 -7.97 25.98
CA PRO A 336 -3.39 -8.48 26.96
C PRO A 336 -3.16 -7.86 28.34
N ASP A 337 -4.24 -7.46 28.98
CA ASP A 337 -4.25 -6.84 30.30
C ASP A 337 -5.43 -7.39 31.11
N PRO A 338 -5.19 -7.91 32.35
CA PRO A 338 -6.24 -8.55 33.13
C PRO A 338 -7.32 -7.59 33.64
N GLU A 339 -7.03 -6.29 33.75
CA GLU A 339 -7.95 -5.27 34.22
C GLU A 339 -8.70 -4.60 33.06
N TRP A 340 -7.97 -4.32 31.95
CA TRP A 340 -8.49 -3.52 30.84
C TRP A 340 -8.83 -4.33 29.57
N GLY A 341 -8.59 -5.66 29.59
CA GLY A 341 -8.66 -6.50 28.40
C GLY A 341 -7.41 -6.33 27.54
N GLU A 342 -7.16 -5.11 27.09
CA GLU A 342 -5.90 -4.73 26.44
C GLU A 342 -5.35 -3.43 27.03
N ARG A 343 -4.02 -3.34 27.11
CA ARG A 343 -3.31 -2.09 27.41
C ARG A 343 -2.60 -1.55 26.20
N VAL A 344 -2.57 -0.23 26.07
CA VAL A 344 -1.83 0.47 25.03
C VAL A 344 -0.33 0.43 25.35
N VAL A 345 0.47 -0.15 24.46
CA VAL A 345 1.93 -0.27 24.60
C VAL A 345 2.61 0.49 23.47
N ALA A 346 3.55 1.37 23.81
CA ALA A 346 4.42 2.05 22.85
C ALA A 346 5.73 1.28 22.70
N PHE A 347 6.09 0.95 21.44
CA PHE A 347 7.36 0.37 21.04
C PHE A 347 8.19 1.48 20.39
N VAL A 348 9.30 1.85 21.00
CA VAL A 348 10.05 3.05 20.59
C VAL A 348 11.48 2.69 20.24
N VAL A 349 11.92 3.16 19.07
CA VAL A 349 13.34 3.27 18.72
C VAL A 349 13.81 4.64 19.22
N PRO A 350 14.75 4.69 20.18
CA PRO A 350 15.24 5.96 20.70
C PRO A 350 16.04 6.74 19.65
N ALA A 351 15.88 8.07 19.62
CA ALA A 351 16.69 8.94 18.77
C ALA A 351 18.17 8.97 19.25
N HIS A 352 18.37 8.83 20.56
CA HIS A 352 19.69 8.78 21.19
C HIS A 352 19.72 7.59 22.17
N GLY A 353 20.61 6.63 21.91
CA GLY A 353 20.67 5.39 22.68
C GLY A 353 21.05 5.57 24.16
N GLU A 354 21.82 6.62 24.48
CA GLU A 354 22.26 6.93 25.85
C GLU A 354 21.22 7.68 26.68
N ASP A 355 20.18 8.26 26.03
CA ASP A 355 19.10 9.00 26.71
C ASP A 355 17.74 8.62 26.09
N PRO A 356 17.25 7.38 26.31
CA PRO A 356 15.95 6.95 25.79
C PRO A 356 14.80 7.67 26.53
N PRO A 357 13.63 7.81 25.88
CA PRO A 357 12.46 8.37 26.55
C PRO A 357 11.98 7.45 27.69
N THR A 358 11.43 8.04 28.73
CA THR A 358 10.68 7.31 29.76
C THR A 358 9.19 7.30 29.43
N LEU A 359 8.44 6.38 30.04
CA LEU A 359 6.98 6.32 29.87
C LEU A 359 6.30 7.62 30.32
N ASP A 360 6.78 8.23 31.41
CA ASP A 360 6.21 9.46 31.95
C ASP A 360 6.49 10.66 31.04
N GLU A 361 7.67 10.74 30.40
CA GLU A 361 7.97 11.76 29.38
C GLU A 361 7.04 11.64 28.17
N LEU A 362 6.83 10.41 27.67
CA LEU A 362 5.93 10.17 26.55
C LEU A 362 4.47 10.51 26.89
N ARG A 363 4.02 10.17 28.10
CA ARG A 363 2.68 10.54 28.59
C ARG A 363 2.51 12.04 28.74
N ALA A 364 3.51 12.72 29.31
CA ALA A 364 3.49 14.17 29.44
C ALA A 364 3.44 14.84 28.07
N HIS A 365 4.25 14.38 27.11
CA HIS A 365 4.26 14.91 25.76
C HIS A 365 2.91 14.71 25.02
N ALA A 366 2.23 13.58 25.27
CA ALA A 366 0.96 13.27 24.65
C ALA A 366 -0.25 13.93 25.35
N SER A 367 -0.08 14.47 26.55
CA SER A 367 -1.18 14.91 27.43
C SER A 367 -2.09 15.99 26.81
N ASP A 368 -1.53 16.87 26.00
CA ASP A 368 -2.26 17.96 25.34
C ASP A 368 -2.94 17.52 24.03
N ARG A 369 -2.57 16.33 23.51
CA ARG A 369 -3.00 15.81 22.21
C ARG A 369 -3.92 14.59 22.32
N LEU A 370 -3.84 13.85 23.43
CA LEU A 370 -4.57 12.60 23.65
C LEU A 370 -5.37 12.63 24.95
N ALA A 371 -6.57 12.08 24.90
CA ALA A 371 -7.31 11.76 26.12
C ALA A 371 -6.50 10.75 26.96
N ARG A 372 -6.57 10.86 28.29
CA ARG A 372 -5.75 10.10 29.24
C ARG A 372 -5.82 8.57 29.04
N PHE A 373 -6.97 8.04 28.66
CA PHE A 373 -7.15 6.60 28.42
C PHE A 373 -6.39 6.10 27.18
N LYS A 374 -6.09 6.98 26.20
CA LYS A 374 -5.32 6.67 25.00
C LYS A 374 -3.82 6.67 25.20
N ALA A 375 -3.34 7.34 26.26
CA ALA A 375 -1.90 7.42 26.55
C ALA A 375 -1.32 6.02 26.81
N PRO A 376 -0.08 5.73 26.37
CA PRO A 376 0.57 4.45 26.61
C PRO A 376 0.57 4.09 28.08
N LYS A 377 0.25 2.83 28.40
CA LYS A 377 0.35 2.28 29.76
C LYS A 377 1.68 1.56 29.99
N ASP A 378 2.39 1.26 28.89
CA ASP A 378 3.68 0.59 28.94
C ASP A 378 4.58 1.07 27.79
N LEU A 379 5.90 0.93 27.96
CA LEU A 379 6.92 1.33 27.00
C LEU A 379 7.93 0.21 26.82
N VAL A 380 8.15 -0.19 25.56
CA VAL A 380 9.19 -1.14 25.18
C VAL A 380 10.18 -0.44 24.27
N LEU A 381 11.43 -0.35 24.71
CA LEU A 381 12.51 0.18 23.88
C LEU A 381 13.02 -0.94 22.95
N VAL A 382 13.14 -0.63 21.68
CA VAL A 382 13.60 -1.56 20.63
C VAL A 382 14.73 -0.92 19.82
N SER A 383 15.61 -1.73 19.26
CA SER A 383 16.66 -1.24 18.34
C SER A 383 16.12 -0.94 16.95
N GLU A 384 15.05 -1.65 16.53
CA GLU A 384 14.36 -1.45 15.27
C GLU A 384 12.92 -1.94 15.36
N LEU A 385 12.04 -1.42 14.51
CA LEU A 385 10.67 -1.90 14.37
C LEU A 385 10.61 -3.00 13.30
N PRO A 386 9.96 -4.16 13.58
CA PRO A 386 9.78 -5.21 12.59
C PRO A 386 8.91 -4.73 11.43
N ARG A 387 9.38 -4.92 10.20
CA ARG A 387 8.69 -4.44 9.00
C ARG A 387 8.39 -5.56 8.02
N THR A 388 7.38 -5.34 7.20
CA THR A 388 7.13 -6.14 6.00
C THR A 388 8.16 -5.78 4.92
N ALA A 389 8.25 -6.60 3.87
CA ALA A 389 9.04 -6.27 2.68
C ALA A 389 8.64 -4.92 2.05
N SER A 390 7.38 -4.48 2.20
CA SER A 390 6.91 -3.16 1.76
C SER A 390 7.26 -2.00 2.71
N GLY A 391 7.95 -2.28 3.83
CA GLY A 391 8.35 -1.27 4.81
C GLY A 391 7.30 -0.92 5.86
N LYS A 392 6.12 -1.56 5.86
CA LYS A 392 5.09 -1.37 6.89
C LYS A 392 5.50 -2.09 8.18
N VAL A 393 5.26 -1.47 9.33
CA VAL A 393 5.45 -2.12 10.62
C VAL A 393 4.55 -3.36 10.72
N ARG A 394 5.08 -4.45 11.30
CA ARG A 394 4.35 -5.70 11.56
C ARG A 394 3.94 -5.75 13.04
N PRO A 395 2.71 -5.32 13.43
CA PRO A 395 2.29 -5.28 14.83
C PRO A 395 2.37 -6.63 15.53
N GLY A 396 2.07 -7.73 14.80
CA GLY A 396 2.15 -9.10 15.32
C GLY A 396 3.57 -9.62 15.58
N ALA A 397 4.60 -8.95 15.04
CA ALA A 397 6.01 -9.30 15.26
C ALA A 397 6.71 -8.38 16.28
N LEU A 398 6.00 -7.42 16.86
CA LEU A 398 6.50 -6.60 17.97
C LEU A 398 6.75 -7.48 19.21
N PRO A 399 7.80 -7.19 20.00
CA PRO A 399 8.12 -7.94 21.21
C PRO A 399 6.93 -8.09 22.16
N ARG A 400 6.89 -9.23 22.89
CA ARG A 400 5.82 -9.52 23.88
C ARG A 400 6.07 -8.82 25.20
#